data_59eae8424a545d521739a9398b2ca5e7
#
_entry.id   59eae8424a545d521739a9398b2ca5e7
#
_cell.length_a   1.000
_cell.length_b   1.000
_cell.length_c   1.000
_cell.angle_alpha   90.00
_cell.angle_beta   90.00
_cell.angle_gamma   90.00
#
_symmetry.space_group_name_H-M   'P 1'
#
loop_
_entity.id
_entity.type
_entity.pdbx_description
1 polymer ?
#
loop_
_entity_poly.entity_id
_entity_poly.type
_entity_poly.pdbx_seq_one_letter_code
_entity_poly.pdbx_strand_id
1 'polypeptide(L)'
;HFCNYVLPYRVGQEPVSDWRKAYMEQYLPRVQHLQNSQFNYHYKYGSYSAINQWFHTAVYYPKESMPEFPLNLLLKVRVGNCDSYASRNVAQMRAIGLPAAKDFTPQWGNRSMGHSWAVLLPEDDLAFPFGQNERLGDHFFARREHKLPKVFRQTFKKQPEMYDIAY
;
A
#
# COMPACT_ATOMS: atom_id res chain seq x y z
N HIS A 1 -13.50 -5.13 -8.93
CA HIS A 1 -12.61 -4.16 -8.25
C HIS A 1 -12.58 -4.39 -6.74
N PHE A 2 -13.72 -4.30 -6.05
CA PHE A 2 -13.82 -4.50 -4.60
C PHE A 2 -13.23 -5.84 -4.13
N CYS A 3 -13.59 -6.96 -4.77
CA CYS A 3 -13.11 -8.29 -4.43
C CYS A 3 -11.59 -8.44 -4.59
N ASN A 4 -10.99 -7.69 -5.51
CA ASN A 4 -9.55 -7.81 -5.80
C ASN A 4 -8.70 -6.91 -4.92
N TYR A 5 -9.20 -5.74 -4.50
CA TYR A 5 -8.38 -4.69 -3.91
C TYR A 5 -8.84 -4.21 -2.52
N VAL A 6 -10.04 -4.60 -2.07
CA VAL A 6 -10.53 -4.28 -0.72
C VAL A 6 -10.64 -5.54 0.13
N LEU A 7 -11.27 -6.59 -0.38
CA LEU A 7 -11.52 -7.81 0.38
C LEU A 7 -10.29 -8.66 0.73
N PRO A 8 -9.19 -8.73 -0.08
CA PRO A 8 -8.09 -9.61 0.24
C PRO A 8 -7.56 -9.37 1.65
N TYR A 9 -7.41 -10.47 2.40
CA TYR A 9 -6.98 -10.43 3.80
C TYR A 9 -5.47 -10.32 3.94
N ARG A 10 -4.72 -10.76 2.94
CA ARG A 10 -3.28 -10.54 2.82
C ARG A 10 -2.97 -9.37 1.88
N VAL A 11 -1.86 -8.72 2.12
CA VAL A 11 -1.29 -7.72 1.22
C VAL A 11 -0.16 -8.32 0.40
N GLY A 12 0.67 -9.14 1.00
CA GLY A 12 1.78 -9.83 0.39
C GLY A 12 1.90 -11.26 0.91
N GLN A 13 3.08 -11.63 1.39
CA GLN A 13 3.37 -12.95 1.94
C GLN A 13 3.42 -12.97 3.47
N GLU A 14 3.07 -11.88 4.12
CA GLU A 14 3.06 -11.78 5.58
C GLU A 14 2.18 -12.87 6.23
N PRO A 15 2.52 -13.29 7.46
CA PRO A 15 1.69 -14.22 8.21
C PRO A 15 0.26 -13.72 8.39
N VAL A 16 -0.71 -14.61 8.24
CA VAL A 16 -2.13 -14.29 8.45
C VAL A 16 -2.35 -13.88 9.90
N SER A 17 -3.08 -12.81 10.11
CA SER A 17 -3.41 -12.30 11.43
C SER A 17 -4.77 -11.62 11.41
N ASP A 18 -5.44 -11.55 12.55
CA ASP A 18 -6.66 -10.76 12.69
C ASP A 18 -6.31 -9.28 12.87
N TRP A 19 -6.35 -8.54 11.79
CA TRP A 19 -5.92 -7.15 11.74
C TRP A 19 -7.04 -6.18 11.37
N ARG A 20 -7.98 -6.60 10.53
CA ARG A 20 -8.91 -5.71 9.85
C ARG A 20 -9.76 -4.89 10.81
N LYS A 21 -10.32 -5.54 11.84
CA LYS A 21 -11.14 -4.87 12.85
C LYS A 21 -10.34 -3.78 13.59
N ALA A 22 -9.13 -4.11 14.05
CA ALA A 22 -8.29 -3.17 14.79
C ALA A 22 -7.88 -1.96 13.95
N TYR A 23 -7.55 -2.17 12.66
CA TYR A 23 -7.28 -1.07 11.74
C TYR A 23 -8.53 -0.23 11.47
N MET A 24 -9.69 -0.86 11.27
CA MET A 24 -10.94 -0.16 11.05
C MET A 24 -11.31 0.73 12.26
N GLU A 25 -11.25 0.19 13.46
CA GLU A 25 -11.55 0.93 14.69
C GLU A 25 -10.62 2.13 14.89
N GLN A 26 -9.36 2.00 14.50
CA GLN A 26 -8.38 3.08 14.62
C GLN A 26 -8.53 4.17 13.56
N TYR A 27 -8.85 3.82 12.31
CA TYR A 27 -8.77 4.75 11.18
C TYR A 27 -10.12 5.24 10.66
N LEU A 28 -11.18 4.43 10.74
CA LEU A 28 -12.49 4.82 10.24
C LEU A 28 -13.05 6.10 10.91
N PRO A 29 -12.99 6.26 12.23
CA PRO A 29 -13.49 7.49 12.87
C PRO A 29 -12.78 8.76 12.39
N ARG A 30 -11.51 8.64 12.00
CA ARG A 30 -10.70 9.78 11.55
C ARG A 30 -11.05 10.28 10.15
N VAL A 31 -11.65 9.43 9.33
CA VAL A 31 -12.03 9.74 7.94
C VAL A 31 -13.53 9.79 7.72
N GLN A 32 -14.31 9.39 8.71
CA GLN A 32 -15.77 9.29 8.59
C GLN A 32 -16.42 10.64 8.26
N HIS A 33 -15.87 11.76 8.76
CA HIS A 33 -16.35 13.10 8.43
C HIS A 33 -16.17 13.46 6.95
N LEU A 34 -15.23 12.82 6.27
CA LEU A 34 -14.96 13.05 4.84
C LEU A 34 -15.97 12.30 3.95
N GLN A 35 -16.65 11.26 4.48
CA GLN A 35 -17.66 10.49 3.73
C GLN A 35 -18.90 11.33 3.40
N ASN A 36 -19.21 12.29 4.26
CA ASN A 36 -20.38 13.18 4.12
C ASN A 36 -20.10 14.38 3.20
N SER A 37 -18.89 14.54 2.66
CA SER A 37 -18.61 15.60 1.71
C SER A 37 -19.31 15.29 0.38
N GLN A 38 -20.02 16.28 -0.18
CA GLN A 38 -20.75 16.15 -1.46
C GLN A 38 -19.85 15.81 -2.66
N PHE A 39 -18.55 15.78 -2.46
CA PHE A 39 -17.56 15.47 -3.47
C PHE A 39 -16.89 14.11 -3.20
N ASN A 40 -17.44 13.05 -3.80
CA ASN A 40 -16.85 11.69 -3.74
C ASN A 40 -15.35 11.65 -4.13
N TYR A 41 -14.92 12.55 -5.00
CA TYR A 41 -13.52 12.71 -5.40
C TYR A 41 -12.67 13.20 -4.22
N HIS A 42 -13.09 14.26 -3.55
CA HIS A 42 -12.39 14.79 -2.38
C HIS A 42 -12.38 13.82 -1.20
N TYR A 43 -13.41 13.01 -1.04
CA TYR A 43 -13.42 11.95 -0.02
C TYR A 43 -12.30 10.96 -0.27
N LYS A 44 -12.23 10.38 -1.47
CA LYS A 44 -11.18 9.42 -1.81
C LYS A 44 -9.78 10.01 -1.57
N TYR A 45 -9.48 11.15 -2.17
CA TYR A 45 -8.15 11.78 -2.09
C TYR A 45 -7.87 12.46 -0.75
N GLY A 46 -8.85 13.10 -0.14
CA GLY A 46 -8.73 13.73 1.16
C GLY A 46 -8.49 12.72 2.28
N SER A 47 -9.16 11.57 2.24
CA SER A 47 -8.93 10.47 3.18
C SER A 47 -7.52 9.92 3.08
N TYR A 48 -6.99 9.80 1.87
CA TYR A 48 -5.61 9.36 1.64
C TYR A 48 -4.60 10.37 2.17
N SER A 49 -4.80 11.64 1.87
CA SER A 49 -3.92 12.71 2.35
C SER A 49 -3.90 12.77 3.86
N ALA A 50 -5.07 12.71 4.49
CA ALA A 50 -5.19 12.70 5.95
C ALA A 50 -4.50 11.47 6.57
N ILE A 51 -4.74 10.28 6.01
CA ILE A 51 -4.10 9.06 6.49
C ILE A 51 -2.59 9.13 6.27
N ASN A 52 -2.14 9.57 5.11
CA ASN A 52 -0.72 9.66 4.79
C ASN A 52 0.03 10.63 5.72
N GLN A 53 -0.59 11.75 6.12
CA GLN A 53 0.01 12.67 7.10
C GLN A 53 0.27 12.01 8.46
N TRP A 54 -0.53 11.04 8.87
CA TRP A 54 -0.33 10.34 10.15
C TRP A 54 0.79 9.30 10.12
N PHE A 55 1.26 8.93 8.92
CA PHE A 55 2.35 7.96 8.74
C PHE A 55 3.74 8.54 8.78
N HIS A 56 3.89 9.84 8.59
CA HIS A 56 5.20 10.51 8.63
C HIS A 56 5.94 10.40 9.97
N THR A 57 5.28 9.88 11.01
CA THR A 57 5.90 9.65 12.33
C THR A 57 6.53 8.28 12.49
N ALA A 58 6.50 7.43 11.48
CA ALA A 58 7.11 6.11 11.55
C ALA A 58 8.62 6.20 11.30
N VAL A 59 9.40 5.63 12.21
CA VAL A 59 10.85 5.59 12.07
C VAL A 59 11.21 4.50 11.07
N TYR A 60 11.88 4.88 9.99
CA TYR A 60 12.41 3.97 8.99
C TYR A 60 13.81 3.52 9.39
N TYR A 61 14.00 2.23 9.60
CA TYR A 61 15.31 1.63 9.70
C TYR A 61 15.56 0.77 8.47
N PRO A 62 16.41 1.20 7.54
CA PRO A 62 16.76 0.44 6.35
C PRO A 62 17.75 -0.66 6.72
N LYS A 63 17.31 -1.67 7.47
CA LYS A 63 18.09 -2.89 7.66
C LYS A 63 17.56 -3.97 6.72
N GLU A 64 18.48 -4.50 5.94
CA GLU A 64 18.24 -5.39 4.80
C GLU A 64 17.60 -6.73 5.15
N SER A 65 17.52 -7.11 6.41
CA SER A 65 17.04 -8.43 6.86
C SER A 65 15.95 -8.37 7.92
N MET A 66 14.95 -7.53 7.71
CA MET A 66 13.78 -7.56 8.61
C MET A 66 12.81 -8.65 8.16
N PRO A 67 12.30 -9.47 9.09
CA PRO A 67 11.26 -10.44 8.76
C PRO A 67 9.96 -9.73 8.35
N GLU A 68 9.13 -10.41 7.55
CA GLU A 68 7.79 -9.94 7.28
C GLU A 68 6.93 -10.06 8.54
N PHE A 69 6.49 -8.92 9.04
CA PHE A 69 5.64 -8.87 10.22
C PHE A 69 4.17 -9.10 9.86
N PRO A 70 3.41 -9.83 10.69
CA PRO A 70 1.96 -9.89 10.52
C PRO A 70 1.33 -8.50 10.68
N LEU A 71 0.25 -8.25 9.95
CA LEU A 71 -0.36 -6.91 9.87
C LEU A 71 -0.84 -6.38 11.24
N ASN A 72 -1.33 -7.25 12.12
CA ASN A 72 -1.73 -6.84 13.47
C ASN A 72 -0.55 -6.33 14.32
N LEU A 73 0.66 -6.84 14.05
CA LEU A 73 1.86 -6.34 14.72
C LEU A 73 2.29 -5.01 14.11
N LEU A 74 2.21 -4.85 12.77
CA LEU A 74 2.53 -3.60 12.08
C LEU A 74 1.66 -2.42 12.52
N LEU A 75 0.47 -2.67 13.06
CA LEU A 75 -0.36 -1.63 13.66
C LEU A 75 0.29 -1.01 14.91
N LYS A 76 1.01 -1.81 15.67
CA LYS A 76 1.62 -1.44 16.96
C LYS A 76 3.06 -0.98 16.82
N VAL A 77 3.80 -1.58 15.90
CA VAL A 77 5.22 -1.34 15.69
C VAL A 77 5.41 -0.26 14.64
N ARG A 78 6.24 0.75 14.96
CA ARG A 78 6.54 1.86 14.05
C ARG A 78 7.88 1.69 13.34
N VAL A 79 8.35 0.45 13.24
CA VAL A 79 9.64 0.10 12.63
C VAL A 79 9.39 -0.89 11.51
N GLY A 80 10.06 -0.70 10.39
CA GLY A 80 9.95 -1.60 9.25
C GLY A 80 10.77 -1.15 8.06
N ASN A 81 10.88 -2.00 7.08
CA ASN A 81 11.40 -1.68 5.75
C ASN A 81 10.27 -1.18 4.82
N CYS A 82 10.60 -0.92 3.56
CA CYS A 82 9.61 -0.47 2.56
C CYS A 82 8.45 -1.46 2.39
N ASP A 83 8.71 -2.77 2.46
CA ASP A 83 7.67 -3.80 2.39
C ASP A 83 6.69 -3.73 3.56
N SER A 84 7.20 -3.60 4.77
CA SER A 84 6.39 -3.47 5.99
C SER A 84 5.49 -2.23 5.92
N TYR A 85 6.05 -1.11 5.46
CA TYR A 85 5.28 0.14 5.31
C TYR A 85 4.24 0.04 4.22
N ALA A 86 4.59 -0.51 3.06
CA ALA A 86 3.64 -0.71 1.98
C ALA A 86 2.49 -1.62 2.43
N SER A 87 2.79 -2.74 3.08
CA SER A 87 1.79 -3.68 3.59
C SER A 87 0.86 -3.05 4.63
N ARG A 88 1.42 -2.28 5.56
CA ARG A 88 0.65 -1.53 6.55
C ARG A 88 -0.28 -0.52 5.88
N ASN A 89 0.23 0.28 4.95
CA ASN A 89 -0.54 1.31 4.26
C ASN A 89 -1.71 0.68 3.48
N VAL A 90 -1.47 -0.42 2.76
CA VAL A 90 -2.52 -1.15 2.05
C VAL A 90 -3.57 -1.70 3.02
N ALA A 91 -3.14 -2.29 4.15
CA ALA A 91 -4.06 -2.81 5.16
C ALA A 91 -4.98 -1.71 5.72
N GLN A 92 -4.43 -0.54 5.98
CA GLN A 92 -5.20 0.61 6.47
C GLN A 92 -6.26 1.07 5.46
N MET A 93 -5.88 1.19 4.19
CA MET A 93 -6.84 1.57 3.14
C MET A 93 -7.95 0.53 3.02
N ARG A 94 -7.59 -0.74 2.96
CA ARG A 94 -8.58 -1.82 2.86
C ARG A 94 -9.50 -1.90 4.08
N ALA A 95 -9.00 -1.59 5.28
CA ALA A 95 -9.80 -1.58 6.49
C ALA A 95 -10.91 -0.53 6.49
N ILE A 96 -10.71 0.58 5.81
CA ILE A 96 -11.71 1.65 5.66
C ILE A 96 -12.46 1.58 4.32
N GLY A 97 -12.34 0.46 3.60
CA GLY A 97 -13.09 0.20 2.37
C GLY A 97 -12.48 0.79 1.10
N LEU A 98 -11.24 1.26 1.15
CA LEU A 98 -10.58 1.86 0.00
C LEU A 98 -9.73 0.82 -0.76
N PRO A 99 -9.84 0.78 -2.11
CA PRO A 99 -9.11 -0.19 -2.92
C PRO A 99 -7.62 0.16 -2.99
N ALA A 100 -6.78 -0.74 -2.52
CA ALA A 100 -5.35 -0.55 -2.48
C ALA A 100 -4.59 -1.85 -2.73
N ALA A 101 -3.40 -1.74 -3.31
CA ALA A 101 -2.47 -2.84 -3.54
C ALA A 101 -1.03 -2.43 -3.21
N LYS A 102 -0.15 -3.42 -3.13
CA LYS A 102 1.29 -3.23 -3.04
C LYS A 102 1.89 -3.34 -4.43
N ASP A 103 2.56 -2.30 -4.89
CA ASP A 103 3.42 -2.34 -6.06
C ASP A 103 4.87 -2.45 -5.61
N PHE A 104 5.68 -3.10 -6.41
CA PHE A 104 7.09 -3.28 -6.11
C PHE A 104 7.95 -3.40 -7.37
N THR A 105 9.21 -3.05 -7.22
CA THR A 105 10.26 -3.35 -8.18
C THR A 105 11.32 -4.22 -7.52
N PRO A 106 11.66 -5.39 -8.08
CA PRO A 106 12.76 -6.20 -7.56
C PRO A 106 14.10 -5.48 -7.60
N GLN A 107 14.27 -4.65 -8.63
CA GLN A 107 15.51 -3.91 -8.85
C GLN A 107 15.24 -2.64 -9.64
N TRP A 108 15.84 -1.52 -9.22
CA TRP A 108 15.87 -0.29 -10.00
C TRP A 108 16.72 -0.48 -11.27
N GLY A 109 16.41 0.25 -12.34
CA GLY A 109 17.12 0.15 -13.60
C GLY A 109 18.61 0.55 -13.52
N ASN A 110 19.02 1.23 -12.46
CA ASN A 110 20.40 1.72 -12.25
C ASN A 110 20.93 1.49 -10.82
N ARG A 111 20.27 0.65 -10.01
CA ARG A 111 20.68 0.31 -8.65
C ARG A 111 20.39 -1.15 -8.35
N SER A 112 21.19 -1.78 -7.53
CA SER A 112 21.05 -3.19 -7.13
C SER A 112 20.07 -3.45 -6.00
N MET A 113 19.16 -2.52 -5.73
CA MET A 113 18.14 -2.65 -4.67
C MET A 113 16.74 -2.51 -5.25
N GLY A 114 15.80 -3.22 -4.65
CA GLY A 114 14.39 -3.10 -4.93
C GLY A 114 13.70 -2.02 -4.07
N HIS A 115 12.40 -1.87 -4.29
CA HIS A 115 11.54 -1.00 -3.50
C HIS A 115 10.10 -1.47 -3.56
N SER A 116 9.34 -1.22 -2.50
CA SER A 116 7.91 -1.50 -2.42
C SER A 116 7.17 -0.27 -1.93
N TRP A 117 5.99 -0.05 -2.47
CA TRP A 117 5.10 1.06 -2.08
C TRP A 117 3.64 0.66 -2.18
N ALA A 118 2.79 1.40 -1.50
CA ALA A 118 1.36 1.23 -1.63
C ALA A 118 0.82 2.04 -2.81
N VAL A 119 -0.18 1.51 -3.48
CA VAL A 119 -0.93 2.21 -4.51
C VAL A 119 -2.41 2.20 -4.18
N LEU A 120 -3.02 3.31 -4.44
CA LEU A 120 -4.46 3.48 -4.44
C LEU A 120 -4.99 3.21 -5.84
N LEU A 121 -6.09 2.51 -5.92
CA LEU A 121 -6.73 2.08 -7.16
C LEU A 121 -8.20 2.51 -7.16
N PRO A 122 -8.50 3.82 -7.32
CA PRO A 122 -9.88 4.29 -7.29
C PRO A 122 -10.71 3.68 -8.41
N GLU A 123 -10.08 3.44 -9.55
CA GLU A 123 -10.64 2.82 -10.76
C GLU A 123 -9.61 1.88 -11.38
N ASP A 124 -10.04 1.03 -12.30
CA ASP A 124 -9.19 -0.05 -12.83
C ASP A 124 -7.93 0.47 -13.55
N ASP A 125 -8.01 1.64 -14.21
CA ASP A 125 -6.91 2.20 -14.99
C ASP A 125 -6.12 3.29 -14.24
N LEU A 126 -6.52 3.61 -13.01
CA LEU A 126 -5.87 4.66 -12.23
C LEU A 126 -5.12 4.06 -11.04
N ALA A 127 -3.84 4.41 -10.94
CA ALA A 127 -3.00 4.02 -9.81
C ALA A 127 -2.27 5.24 -9.25
N PHE A 128 -2.45 5.48 -7.95
CA PHE A 128 -1.80 6.58 -7.24
C PHE A 128 -0.85 6.02 -6.20
N PRO A 129 0.47 6.08 -6.44
CA PRO A 129 1.46 5.68 -5.44
C PRO A 129 1.36 6.56 -4.20
N PHE A 130 1.48 5.93 -3.03
CA PHE A 130 1.60 6.64 -1.77
C PHE A 130 2.47 5.86 -0.78
N GLY A 131 3.17 6.57 0.08
CA GLY A 131 4.08 5.96 1.02
C GLY A 131 4.74 6.96 1.95
N GLN A 132 5.77 6.51 2.66
CA GLN A 132 6.46 7.29 3.68
C GLN A 132 7.09 8.59 3.15
N ASN A 133 7.63 8.55 1.93
CA ASN A 133 8.29 9.67 1.27
C ASN A 133 7.59 10.09 -0.01
N GLU A 134 6.43 9.53 -0.27
CA GLU A 134 5.70 9.70 -1.51
C GLU A 134 4.41 10.45 -1.21
N ARG A 135 4.25 11.58 -1.82
CA ARG A 135 3.00 12.33 -1.75
C ARG A 135 2.05 11.78 -2.81
N LEU A 136 0.78 11.72 -2.47
CA LEU A 136 -0.25 11.37 -3.43
C LEU A 136 -0.15 12.27 -4.68
N GLY A 137 -0.06 11.65 -5.86
CA GLY A 137 0.07 12.37 -7.12
C GLY A 137 1.47 12.89 -7.46
N ASP A 138 2.46 12.74 -6.58
CA ASP A 138 3.85 13.00 -6.96
C ASP A 138 4.33 11.94 -7.95
N HIS A 139 4.91 12.39 -9.04
CA HIS A 139 5.61 11.50 -9.97
C HIS A 139 6.89 11.00 -9.29
N PHE A 140 6.74 9.95 -8.50
CA PHE A 140 7.78 9.33 -7.69
C PHE A 140 9.07 9.09 -8.49
N PHE A 141 8.93 8.70 -9.74
CA PHE A 141 10.06 8.40 -10.62
C PHE A 141 10.75 9.64 -11.19
N ALA A 142 10.06 10.78 -11.29
CA ALA A 142 10.60 11.98 -11.91
C ALA A 142 11.54 12.76 -10.98
N ARG A 143 11.42 12.60 -9.67
CA ARG A 143 12.20 13.36 -8.67
C ARG A 143 13.49 12.69 -8.22
N ARG A 144 13.66 11.42 -8.55
CA ARG A 144 14.86 10.65 -8.18
C ARG A 144 15.58 10.24 -9.44
N GLU A 145 16.89 10.28 -9.42
CA GLU A 145 17.77 9.81 -10.50
C GLU A 145 17.68 8.28 -10.68
N HIS A 146 16.46 7.73 -10.61
CA HIS A 146 16.18 6.32 -10.81
C HIS A 146 15.71 6.10 -12.24
N LYS A 147 16.33 5.16 -12.94
CA LYS A 147 15.80 4.69 -14.21
C LYS A 147 14.55 3.87 -13.97
N LEU A 148 13.55 4.02 -14.83
CA LEU A 148 12.28 3.30 -14.76
C LEU A 148 12.54 1.78 -14.69
N PRO A 149 12.09 1.12 -13.62
CA PRO A 149 12.19 -0.32 -13.47
C PRO A 149 10.96 -1.00 -14.06
N LYS A 150 10.99 -2.33 -14.11
CA LYS A 150 9.75 -3.11 -14.19
C LYS A 150 9.03 -3.02 -12.85
N VAL A 151 7.77 -2.65 -12.89
CA VAL A 151 6.89 -2.57 -11.72
C VAL A 151 5.91 -3.73 -11.76
N PHE A 152 5.80 -4.43 -10.64
CA PHE A 152 4.86 -5.52 -10.44
C PHE A 152 3.84 -5.14 -9.39
N ARG A 153 2.60 -5.59 -9.54
CA ARG A 153 1.54 -5.42 -8.56
C ARG A 153 1.26 -6.73 -7.85
N GLN A 154 1.26 -6.69 -6.53
CA GLN A 154 0.82 -7.82 -5.71
C GLN A 154 -0.70 -7.96 -5.85
N THR A 155 -1.15 -9.09 -6.38
CA THR A 155 -2.57 -9.41 -6.56
C THR A 155 -2.83 -10.84 -6.11
N PHE A 156 -4.06 -11.09 -5.64
CA PHE A 156 -4.56 -12.42 -5.30
C PHE A 156 -5.57 -12.94 -6.34
N LYS A 157 -5.77 -12.17 -7.40
CA LYS A 157 -6.53 -12.63 -8.56
C LYS A 157 -5.75 -13.73 -9.26
N LYS A 158 -6.45 -14.82 -9.62
CA LYS A 158 -5.87 -15.88 -10.45
C LYS A 158 -5.42 -15.27 -11.79
N GLN A 159 -4.19 -15.58 -12.20
CA GLN A 159 -3.60 -15.14 -13.46
C GLN A 159 -3.47 -16.36 -14.36
N PRO A 160 -4.46 -16.68 -15.21
CA PRO A 160 -4.45 -17.88 -16.04
C PRO A 160 -3.23 -17.97 -16.94
N GLU A 161 -2.81 -16.83 -17.51
CA GLU A 161 -1.66 -16.74 -18.43
C GLU A 161 -0.33 -17.12 -17.77
N MET A 162 -0.22 -17.02 -16.46
CA MET A 162 0.98 -17.42 -15.73
C MET A 162 1.13 -18.94 -15.60
N TYR A 163 0.02 -19.69 -15.74
CA TYR A 163 0.05 -21.15 -15.67
C TYR A 163 0.58 -21.77 -16.97
N ASP A 164 0.37 -21.10 -18.10
CA ASP A 164 0.83 -21.57 -19.41
C ASP A 164 2.34 -21.36 -19.61
N ILE A 165 2.98 -20.53 -18.77
CA ILE A 165 4.42 -20.24 -18.81
C ILE A 165 5.21 -21.17 -17.87
N ALA A 166 4.56 -21.80 -16.89
CA ALA A 166 5.22 -22.60 -15.85
C ALA A 166 5.36 -24.09 -16.21
N TYR A 167 4.92 -24.50 -17.39
CA TYR A 167 5.01 -25.84 -17.97
C TYR A 167 5.47 -25.71 -19.42
#